data_bb83b655088b9e79a6828dce4f14b749
#
_entry.id   bb83b655088b9e79a6828dce4f14b749
#
_cell.length_a   1.000
_cell.length_b   1.000
_cell.length_c   1.000
_cell.angle_alpha   90.00
_cell.angle_beta   90.00
_cell.angle_gamma   90.00
#
_symmetry.space_group_name_H-M   'P 1'
#
loop_
_entity.id
_entity.type
_entity.pdbx_description
1 polymer ?
#
loop_
_entity_poly.entity_id
_entity_poly.type
_entity_poly.pdbx_seq_one_letter_code
_entity_poly.pdbx_strand_id
1 'polypeptide(L)'
;MNSEMERRNAIGEKDLPIVLVHGTMGKSEDWSRVVEELSNSRLVIRPNYIERVAGRNSTNELAIKDLADEVVAAVRAEGKQRFDLVGGSLGAALATCIAAEYPEMVRSLVLVSAFSHGSDPRMNLQFKLWLRLVSTDKVAFTKLLLVSGLSSGFLSAFDEPTLNRVIENFIASTDWRPIEQVIRVDLSVDVREYAARIKTPTLLITAKHDQIVPPVYSENLVPYAKTVELNSGHLIFLEKPVELASAILSFCQ
;
A
#
# COMPACT_ATOMS: atom_id res chain seq x y z
N MET A 1 -23.23 -1.01 34.04
CA MET A 1 -22.00 -1.54 33.40
C MET A 1 -22.26 -2.45 32.20
N ASN A 2 -23.39 -3.20 32.11
CA ASN A 2 -23.67 -4.06 30.95
C ASN A 2 -24.15 -3.31 29.69
N SER A 3 -24.81 -2.16 29.80
CA SER A 3 -25.39 -1.44 28.66
C SER A 3 -24.35 -0.72 27.78
N GLU A 4 -23.19 -0.37 28.29
CA GLU A 4 -22.11 0.27 27.54
C GLU A 4 -21.24 -0.75 26.80
N MET A 5 -21.08 -1.93 27.39
CA MET A 5 -20.38 -3.05 26.77
C MET A 5 -21.20 -3.68 25.63
N GLU A 6 -22.54 -3.74 25.79
CA GLU A 6 -23.47 -4.18 24.71
C GLU A 6 -23.56 -3.16 23.58
N ARG A 7 -23.50 -1.86 23.85
CA ARG A 7 -23.42 -0.82 22.81
C ARG A 7 -22.10 -0.81 22.03
N ARG A 8 -20.99 -1.20 22.65
CA ARG A 8 -19.70 -1.37 21.98
C ARG A 8 -19.67 -2.58 21.06
N ASN A 9 -20.45 -3.64 21.35
CA ASN A 9 -20.60 -4.82 20.49
C ASN A 9 -21.63 -4.65 19.36
N ALA A 10 -22.38 -3.54 19.35
CA ALA A 10 -23.44 -3.25 18.36
C ALA A 10 -22.99 -2.33 17.21
N ILE A 11 -21.68 -2.07 17.04
CA ILE A 11 -21.17 -1.58 15.77
C ILE A 11 -21.24 -2.78 14.85
N GLY A 12 -22.27 -2.80 13.96
CA GLY A 12 -22.43 -3.88 13.00
C GLY A 12 -21.15 -4.11 12.22
N GLU A 13 -20.88 -5.34 11.83
CA GLU A 13 -19.64 -5.66 11.07
C GLU A 13 -19.49 -4.81 9.79
N LYS A 14 -20.59 -4.24 9.30
CA LYS A 14 -20.65 -3.30 8.16
C LYS A 14 -20.09 -1.90 8.48
N ASP A 15 -19.88 -1.54 9.76
CA ASP A 15 -19.46 -0.20 10.18
C ASP A 15 -17.96 -0.11 10.54
N LEU A 16 -17.21 -1.20 10.33
CA LEU A 16 -15.77 -1.19 10.58
C LEU A 16 -15.06 -0.26 9.58
N PRO A 17 -14.08 0.54 10.00
CA PRO A 17 -13.34 1.38 9.08
C PRO A 17 -12.50 0.55 8.10
N ILE A 18 -12.26 1.12 6.92
CA ILE A 18 -11.25 0.62 5.98
C ILE A 18 -9.97 1.41 6.21
N VAL A 19 -8.87 0.71 6.46
CA VAL A 19 -7.53 1.30 6.62
C VAL A 19 -6.75 1.11 5.33
N LEU A 20 -6.31 2.21 4.71
CA LEU A 20 -5.56 2.22 3.46
C LEU A 20 -4.08 2.54 3.73
N VAL A 21 -3.19 1.62 3.40
CA VAL A 21 -1.74 1.74 3.61
C VAL A 21 -1.05 1.92 2.26
N HIS A 22 -0.39 3.08 2.07
CA HIS A 22 0.28 3.43 0.82
C HIS A 22 1.62 2.70 0.63
N GLY A 23 2.18 2.76 -0.59
CA GLY A 23 3.48 2.15 -0.94
C GLY A 23 4.66 3.07 -0.67
N THR A 24 5.84 2.67 -1.16
CA THR A 24 7.17 3.26 -0.93
C THR A 24 7.26 4.75 -1.24
N MET A 25 6.77 5.16 -2.39
CA MET A 25 6.76 6.57 -2.83
C MET A 25 5.45 7.27 -2.52
N GLY A 26 4.56 6.57 -1.82
CA GLY A 26 3.20 7.03 -1.61
C GLY A 26 3.05 7.93 -0.38
N LYS A 27 1.90 8.56 -0.36
CA LYS A 27 1.36 9.31 0.77
C LYS A 27 -0.15 9.05 0.89
N SER A 28 -0.72 9.43 2.01
CA SER A 28 -2.16 9.19 2.26
C SER A 28 -3.08 9.76 1.16
N GLU A 29 -2.67 10.86 0.53
CA GLU A 29 -3.42 11.56 -0.53
C GLU A 29 -3.52 10.77 -1.83
N ASP A 30 -2.61 9.83 -2.10
CA ASP A 30 -2.64 9.04 -3.33
C ASP A 30 -3.91 8.19 -3.44
N TRP A 31 -4.49 7.84 -2.31
CA TRP A 31 -5.76 7.13 -2.24
C TRP A 31 -7.00 8.00 -2.44
N SER A 32 -6.87 9.34 -2.66
CA SER A 32 -8.01 10.27 -2.62
C SER A 32 -9.16 9.87 -3.53
N ARG A 33 -8.88 9.46 -4.78
CA ARG A 33 -9.91 9.00 -5.72
C ARG A 33 -10.61 7.70 -5.28
N VAL A 34 -9.88 6.80 -4.65
CA VAL A 34 -10.44 5.56 -4.08
C VAL A 34 -11.28 5.89 -2.85
N VAL A 35 -10.82 6.84 -2.03
CA VAL A 35 -11.57 7.32 -0.85
C VAL A 35 -12.89 7.96 -1.21
N GLU A 36 -12.97 8.73 -2.30
CA GLU A 36 -14.22 9.32 -2.79
C GLU A 36 -15.29 8.24 -2.98
N GLU A 37 -14.92 7.07 -3.51
CA GLU A 37 -15.84 5.94 -3.72
C GLU A 37 -16.15 5.20 -2.40
N LEU A 38 -15.14 4.94 -1.57
CA LEU A 38 -15.30 4.19 -0.32
C LEU A 38 -16.08 4.96 0.74
N SER A 39 -15.89 6.29 0.84
CA SER A 39 -16.44 7.13 1.91
C SER A 39 -17.95 7.30 1.83
N ASN A 40 -18.57 6.95 0.69
CA ASN A 40 -20.02 6.89 0.57
C ASN A 40 -20.64 5.79 1.44
N SER A 41 -19.86 4.79 1.84
CA SER A 41 -20.36 3.60 2.53
C SER A 41 -19.61 3.28 3.83
N ARG A 42 -18.36 3.72 3.97
CA ARG A 42 -17.47 3.30 5.05
C ARG A 42 -16.59 4.45 5.56
N LEU A 43 -16.29 4.45 6.84
CA LEU A 43 -15.20 5.29 7.37
C LEU A 43 -13.86 4.82 6.80
N VAL A 44 -13.05 5.75 6.31
CA VAL A 44 -11.73 5.46 5.74
C VAL A 44 -10.63 6.14 6.56
N ILE A 45 -9.63 5.38 6.97
CA ILE A 45 -8.43 5.85 7.70
C ILE A 45 -7.23 5.65 6.78
N ARG A 46 -6.41 6.68 6.63
CA ARG A 46 -5.22 6.69 5.76
C ARG A 46 -3.98 7.10 6.55
N PRO A 47 -3.34 6.19 7.29
CA PRO A 47 -2.13 6.51 8.02
C PRO A 47 -0.99 6.95 7.10
N ASN A 48 -0.33 8.07 7.41
CA ASN A 48 0.90 8.49 6.76
C ASN A 48 2.09 8.05 7.64
N TYR A 49 2.48 6.78 7.51
CA TYR A 49 3.50 6.16 8.35
C TYR A 49 4.92 6.69 8.04
N ILE A 50 5.18 7.14 6.81
CA ILE A 50 6.49 7.65 6.40
C ILE A 50 6.85 8.94 7.15
N GLU A 51 5.92 9.85 7.34
CA GLU A 51 6.15 11.10 8.10
C GLU A 51 6.51 10.83 9.57
N ARG A 52 5.90 9.80 10.16
CA ARG A 52 6.18 9.40 11.54
C ARG A 52 7.60 8.86 11.72
N VAL A 53 8.12 8.21 10.68
CA VAL A 53 9.48 7.68 10.67
C VAL A 53 10.51 8.76 10.38
N ALA A 54 10.21 9.71 9.50
CA ALA A 54 11.09 10.82 9.15
C ALA A 54 11.50 11.68 10.37
N GLY A 55 10.71 11.68 11.43
CA GLY A 55 11.00 12.36 12.71
C GLY A 55 11.90 11.57 13.68
N ARG A 56 12.22 10.31 13.40
CA ARG A 56 13.05 9.49 14.28
C ARG A 56 14.53 9.71 14.00
N ASN A 57 15.27 10.24 14.96
CA ASN A 57 16.75 10.25 14.97
C ASN A 57 17.29 8.83 15.27
N SER A 58 16.90 7.84 14.48
CA SER A 58 17.35 6.46 14.66
C SER A 58 18.55 6.19 13.77
N THR A 59 19.66 5.77 14.36
CA THR A 59 20.83 5.24 13.65
C THR A 59 20.64 3.78 13.22
N ASN A 60 19.51 3.15 13.61
CA ASN A 60 19.21 1.77 13.28
C ASN A 60 18.52 1.67 11.91
N GLU A 61 18.79 0.61 11.18
CA GLU A 61 18.06 0.26 9.98
C GLU A 61 16.57 0.08 10.30
N LEU A 62 15.70 0.64 9.47
CA LEU A 62 14.27 0.59 9.61
C LEU A 62 13.76 -0.79 9.20
N ALA A 63 13.09 -1.50 10.10
CA ALA A 63 12.47 -2.78 9.79
C ALA A 63 11.02 -2.60 9.34
N ILE A 64 10.52 -3.56 8.55
CA ILE A 64 9.10 -3.56 8.13
C ILE A 64 8.15 -3.53 9.34
N LYS A 65 8.51 -4.21 10.42
CA LYS A 65 7.70 -4.22 11.65
C LYS A 65 7.58 -2.83 12.28
N ASP A 66 8.62 -2.00 12.25
CA ASP A 66 8.57 -0.65 12.79
C ASP A 66 7.52 0.20 12.05
N LEU A 67 7.46 0.07 10.73
CA LEU A 67 6.45 0.75 9.89
C LEU A 67 5.05 0.19 10.15
N ALA A 68 4.91 -1.13 10.30
CA ALA A 68 3.63 -1.77 10.61
C ALA A 68 3.09 -1.29 11.98
N ASP A 69 3.94 -1.20 12.98
CA ASP A 69 3.58 -0.72 14.32
C ASP A 69 3.14 0.76 14.28
N GLU A 70 3.74 1.61 13.43
CA GLU A 70 3.29 3.00 13.25
C GLU A 70 1.90 3.08 12.61
N VAL A 71 1.59 2.21 11.64
CA VAL A 71 0.24 2.12 11.07
C VAL A 71 -0.76 1.75 12.14
N VAL A 72 -0.48 0.71 12.94
CA VAL A 72 -1.35 0.24 14.03
C VAL A 72 -1.53 1.33 15.08
N ALA A 73 -0.45 2.02 15.46
CA ALA A 73 -0.51 3.13 16.42
C ALA A 73 -1.40 4.28 15.92
N ALA A 74 -1.32 4.61 14.62
CA ALA A 74 -2.17 5.63 14.03
C ALA A 74 -3.65 5.24 14.07
N VAL A 75 -4.00 3.99 13.75
CA VAL A 75 -5.38 3.49 13.79
C VAL A 75 -5.92 3.47 15.23
N ARG A 76 -5.09 3.07 16.20
CA ARG A 76 -5.46 3.11 17.63
C ARG A 76 -5.69 4.52 18.14
N ALA A 77 -4.93 5.50 17.65
CA ALA A 77 -5.12 6.91 17.99
C ALA A 77 -6.48 7.45 17.52
N GLU A 78 -7.05 6.89 16.44
CA GLU A 78 -8.43 7.16 15.99
C GLU A 78 -9.50 6.37 16.80
N GLY A 79 -9.11 5.72 17.90
CA GLY A 79 -9.99 4.94 18.76
C GLY A 79 -10.50 3.63 18.13
N LYS A 80 -9.86 3.14 17.07
CA LYS A 80 -10.28 1.93 16.35
C LYS A 80 -9.47 0.72 16.79
N GLN A 81 -10.17 -0.39 17.06
CA GLN A 81 -9.55 -1.64 17.49
C GLN A 81 -9.71 -2.77 16.46
N ARG A 82 -10.68 -2.64 15.54
CA ARG A 82 -10.93 -3.61 14.46
C ARG A 82 -11.24 -2.88 13.17
N PHE A 83 -10.75 -3.39 12.06
CA PHE A 83 -10.84 -2.74 10.75
C PHE A 83 -10.65 -3.74 9.60
N ASP A 84 -11.02 -3.33 8.38
CA ASP A 84 -10.57 -3.96 7.15
C ASP A 84 -9.29 -3.28 6.69
N LEU A 85 -8.29 -4.07 6.30
CA LEU A 85 -6.96 -3.58 5.98
C LEU A 85 -6.68 -3.72 4.48
N VAL A 86 -6.31 -2.62 3.85
CA VAL A 86 -5.91 -2.57 2.44
C VAL A 86 -4.50 -2.01 2.36
N GLY A 87 -3.59 -2.73 1.74
CA GLY A 87 -2.23 -2.26 1.50
C GLY A 87 -1.83 -2.35 0.04
N GLY A 88 -1.13 -1.32 -0.48
CA GLY A 88 -0.62 -1.29 -1.84
C GLY A 88 0.91 -1.35 -1.89
N SER A 89 1.51 -2.23 -2.73
CA SER A 89 2.96 -2.35 -2.91
C SER A 89 3.67 -2.62 -1.57
N LEU A 90 4.63 -1.80 -1.12
CA LEU A 90 5.19 -1.90 0.25
C LEU A 90 4.10 -1.90 1.32
N GLY A 91 3.04 -1.11 1.14
CA GLY A 91 1.88 -1.11 2.04
C GLY A 91 1.20 -2.48 2.11
N ALA A 92 1.25 -3.30 1.05
CA ALA A 92 0.77 -4.68 1.09
C ALA A 92 1.68 -5.58 1.95
N ALA A 93 2.99 -5.36 1.91
CA ALA A 93 3.92 -6.05 2.81
C ALA A 93 3.68 -5.64 4.28
N LEU A 94 3.44 -4.34 4.55
CA LEU A 94 3.05 -3.87 5.88
C LEU A 94 1.73 -4.49 6.34
N ALA A 95 0.72 -4.53 5.46
CA ALA A 95 -0.58 -5.13 5.74
C ALA A 95 -0.47 -6.64 6.04
N THR A 96 0.42 -7.35 5.34
CA THR A 96 0.74 -8.76 5.60
C THR A 96 1.34 -8.93 7.01
N CYS A 97 2.29 -8.08 7.40
CA CYS A 97 2.88 -8.06 8.73
C CYS A 97 1.81 -7.76 9.79
N ILE A 98 0.99 -6.73 9.60
CA ILE A 98 -0.07 -6.34 10.54
C ILE A 98 -1.10 -7.46 10.73
N ALA A 99 -1.56 -8.09 9.64
CA ALA A 99 -2.55 -9.17 9.72
C ALA A 99 -2.01 -10.42 10.45
N ALA A 100 -0.71 -10.66 10.38
CA ALA A 100 -0.07 -11.78 11.09
C ALA A 100 0.23 -11.49 12.57
N GLU A 101 0.60 -10.24 12.90
CA GLU A 101 0.96 -9.82 14.27
C GLU A 101 -0.26 -9.37 15.10
N TYR A 102 -1.30 -8.87 14.44
CA TYR A 102 -2.52 -8.34 15.07
C TYR A 102 -3.80 -8.95 14.46
N PRO A 103 -3.92 -10.31 14.43
CA PRO A 103 -5.01 -10.98 13.72
C PRO A 103 -6.40 -10.63 14.26
N GLU A 104 -6.50 -10.25 15.54
CA GLU A 104 -7.75 -9.83 16.16
C GLU A 104 -8.23 -8.47 15.68
N MET A 105 -7.33 -7.63 15.17
CA MET A 105 -7.66 -6.29 14.67
C MET A 105 -8.11 -6.31 13.21
N VAL A 106 -7.65 -7.28 12.40
CA VAL A 106 -7.88 -7.31 10.96
C VAL A 106 -9.02 -8.28 10.62
N ARG A 107 -10.19 -7.74 10.23
CA ARG A 107 -11.35 -8.53 9.83
C ARG A 107 -11.16 -9.15 8.45
N SER A 108 -10.71 -8.34 7.48
CA SER A 108 -10.38 -8.76 6.12
C SER A 108 -9.13 -8.05 5.63
N LEU A 109 -8.39 -8.69 4.74
CA LEU A 109 -7.12 -8.22 4.21
C LEU A 109 -7.21 -8.10 2.68
N VAL A 110 -6.85 -6.93 2.15
CA VAL A 110 -6.74 -6.70 0.71
C VAL A 110 -5.31 -6.29 0.38
N LEU A 111 -4.64 -7.06 -0.44
CA LEU A 111 -3.26 -6.85 -0.86
C LEU A 111 -3.23 -6.47 -2.35
N VAL A 112 -2.81 -5.24 -2.63
CA VAL A 112 -2.79 -4.65 -3.99
C VAL A 112 -1.35 -4.61 -4.49
N SER A 113 -1.08 -5.23 -5.65
CA SER A 113 0.27 -5.31 -6.24
C SER A 113 1.33 -5.76 -5.22
N ALA A 114 1.04 -6.86 -4.52
CA ALA A 114 1.85 -7.34 -3.40
C ALA A 114 3.09 -8.12 -3.88
N PHE A 115 4.16 -8.06 -3.09
CA PHE A 115 5.34 -8.90 -3.25
C PHE A 115 5.77 -9.50 -1.91
N SER A 116 6.43 -10.67 -1.96
CA SER A 116 6.77 -11.41 -0.74
C SER A 116 8.11 -11.01 -0.13
N HIS A 117 9.10 -10.66 -0.96
CA HIS A 117 10.44 -10.29 -0.50
C HIS A 117 11.21 -9.44 -1.53
N GLY A 118 12.09 -8.57 -1.04
CA GLY A 118 12.92 -7.69 -1.87
C GLY A 118 14.22 -8.34 -2.39
N SER A 119 14.57 -9.55 -1.92
CA SER A 119 15.78 -10.27 -2.31
C SER A 119 15.66 -11.03 -3.64
N ASP A 120 14.47 -11.09 -4.25
CA ASP A 120 14.33 -11.58 -5.62
C ASP A 120 15.26 -10.80 -6.57
N PRO A 121 15.96 -11.45 -7.51
CA PRO A 121 16.95 -10.77 -8.37
C PRO A 121 16.41 -9.55 -9.12
N ARG A 122 15.17 -9.65 -9.66
CA ARG A 122 14.54 -8.53 -10.39
C ARG A 122 14.15 -7.40 -9.46
N MET A 123 13.49 -7.71 -8.33
CA MET A 123 13.08 -6.72 -7.34
C MET A 123 14.30 -6.02 -6.74
N ASN A 124 15.35 -6.78 -6.40
CA ASN A 124 16.59 -6.26 -5.86
C ASN A 124 17.30 -5.30 -6.83
N LEU A 125 17.38 -5.68 -8.12
CA LEU A 125 17.95 -4.81 -9.16
C LEU A 125 17.16 -3.50 -9.28
N GLN A 126 15.83 -3.59 -9.31
CA GLN A 126 14.95 -2.44 -9.41
C GLN A 126 15.10 -1.48 -8.22
N PHE A 127 15.01 -2.00 -6.98
CA PHE A 127 15.13 -1.17 -5.79
C PHE A 127 16.53 -0.57 -5.61
N LYS A 128 17.59 -1.28 -6.01
CA LYS A 128 18.94 -0.69 -6.07
C LYS A 128 19.06 0.44 -7.10
N LEU A 129 18.40 0.27 -8.26
CA LEU A 129 18.33 1.35 -9.25
C LEU A 129 17.56 2.56 -8.71
N TRP A 130 16.41 2.33 -8.03
CA TRP A 130 15.64 3.38 -7.38
C TRP A 130 16.48 4.13 -6.36
N LEU A 131 17.16 3.41 -5.46
CA LEU A 131 18.03 3.99 -4.44
C LEU A 131 19.12 4.88 -5.06
N ARG A 132 19.71 4.42 -6.17
CA ARG A 132 20.71 5.21 -6.91
C ARG A 132 20.10 6.49 -7.49
N LEU A 133 18.98 6.38 -8.18
CA LEU A 133 18.36 7.51 -8.88
C LEU A 133 17.78 8.56 -7.92
N VAL A 134 17.17 8.15 -6.82
CA VAL A 134 16.64 9.06 -5.79
C VAL A 134 17.72 10.01 -5.27
N SER A 135 18.95 9.53 -5.11
CA SER A 135 20.07 10.33 -4.61
C SER A 135 20.81 11.12 -5.71
N THR A 136 20.67 10.75 -7.00
CA THR A 136 21.48 11.34 -8.08
C THR A 136 20.67 12.09 -9.14
N ASP A 137 19.45 11.62 -9.47
CA ASP A 137 18.63 12.19 -10.54
C ASP A 137 17.14 11.90 -10.29
N LYS A 138 16.48 12.80 -9.59
CA LYS A 138 15.03 12.70 -9.28
C LYS A 138 14.15 12.77 -10.51
N VAL A 139 14.61 13.43 -11.59
CA VAL A 139 13.86 13.52 -12.86
C VAL A 139 13.87 12.14 -13.55
N ALA A 140 15.05 11.52 -13.67
CA ALA A 140 15.17 10.18 -14.23
C ALA A 140 14.41 9.16 -13.39
N PHE A 141 14.47 9.26 -12.05
CA PHE A 141 13.69 8.42 -11.14
C PHE A 141 12.19 8.56 -11.41
N THR A 142 11.67 9.79 -11.47
CA THR A 142 10.24 10.03 -11.68
C THR A 142 9.78 9.51 -13.06
N LYS A 143 10.59 9.73 -14.11
CA LYS A 143 10.30 9.17 -15.44
C LYS A 143 10.26 7.64 -15.42
N LEU A 144 11.22 7.00 -14.74
CA LEU A 144 11.23 5.55 -14.57
C LEU A 144 9.99 5.06 -13.83
N LEU A 145 9.60 5.76 -12.76
CA LEU A 145 8.40 5.44 -11.99
C LEU A 145 7.12 5.52 -12.85
N LEU A 146 6.99 6.55 -13.67
CA LEU A 146 5.83 6.70 -14.57
C LEU A 146 5.79 5.61 -15.64
N VAL A 147 6.92 5.33 -16.30
CA VAL A 147 7.01 4.31 -17.37
C VAL A 147 6.77 2.90 -16.84
N SER A 148 7.26 2.57 -15.64
CA SER A 148 7.06 1.24 -15.06
C SER A 148 5.78 1.11 -14.22
N GLY A 149 5.26 2.23 -13.71
CA GLY A 149 4.12 2.26 -12.81
C GLY A 149 2.77 2.44 -13.51
N LEU A 150 2.74 3.04 -14.69
CA LEU A 150 1.51 3.26 -15.45
C LEU A 150 1.43 2.29 -16.64
N SER A 151 0.21 1.88 -16.98
CA SER A 151 -0.01 1.14 -18.24
C SER A 151 0.32 2.01 -19.44
N SER A 152 0.82 1.39 -20.52
CA SER A 152 1.17 2.12 -21.74
C SER A 152 -0.03 2.89 -22.32
N GLY A 153 -1.23 2.31 -22.26
CA GLY A 153 -2.45 2.97 -22.73
C GLY A 153 -2.80 4.21 -21.91
N PHE A 154 -2.63 4.16 -20.59
CA PHE A 154 -2.88 5.32 -19.73
C PHE A 154 -1.82 6.41 -19.93
N LEU A 155 -0.55 6.02 -19.98
CA LEU A 155 0.57 6.97 -20.16
C LEU A 155 0.52 7.67 -21.51
N SER A 156 0.15 6.95 -22.57
CA SER A 156 0.04 7.50 -23.93
C SER A 156 -1.11 8.48 -24.15
N ALA A 157 -2.02 8.60 -23.18
CA ALA A 157 -3.09 9.60 -23.22
C ALA A 157 -2.63 11.02 -22.84
N PHE A 158 -1.40 11.17 -22.33
CA PHE A 158 -0.85 12.46 -21.94
C PHE A 158 0.03 13.04 -23.05
N ASP A 159 -0.09 14.34 -23.28
CA ASP A 159 0.87 15.10 -24.08
C ASP A 159 2.16 15.41 -23.29
N GLU A 160 3.23 15.74 -24.02
CA GLU A 160 4.53 16.02 -23.41
C GLU A 160 4.49 17.19 -22.39
N PRO A 161 3.81 18.33 -22.65
CA PRO A 161 3.68 19.40 -21.65
C PRO A 161 3.00 18.95 -20.37
N THR A 162 1.98 18.08 -20.45
CA THR A 162 1.28 17.55 -19.28
C THR A 162 2.18 16.60 -18.50
N LEU A 163 2.93 15.71 -19.16
CA LEU A 163 3.90 14.83 -18.51
C LEU A 163 5.00 15.61 -17.79
N ASN A 164 5.52 16.68 -18.41
CA ASN A 164 6.52 17.53 -17.78
C ASN A 164 5.97 18.18 -16.49
N ARG A 165 4.73 18.71 -16.52
CA ARG A 165 4.08 19.24 -15.32
C ARG A 165 3.86 18.18 -14.23
N VAL A 166 3.48 16.96 -14.61
CA VAL A 166 3.33 15.85 -13.65
C VAL A 166 4.66 15.55 -12.97
N ILE A 167 5.75 15.47 -13.73
CA ILE A 167 7.10 15.21 -13.21
C ILE A 167 7.53 16.33 -12.25
N GLU A 168 7.40 17.59 -12.66
CA GLU A 168 7.76 18.76 -11.86
C GLU A 168 6.97 18.80 -10.55
N ASN A 169 5.65 18.61 -10.62
CA ASN A 169 4.78 18.61 -9.46
C ASN A 169 5.10 17.45 -8.49
N PHE A 170 5.35 16.25 -9.02
CA PHE A 170 5.75 15.11 -8.20
C PHE A 170 7.05 15.39 -7.45
N ILE A 171 8.07 15.92 -8.16
CA ILE A 171 9.36 16.26 -7.55
C ILE A 171 9.20 17.34 -6.47
N ALA A 172 8.40 18.38 -6.75
CA ALA A 172 8.20 19.49 -5.83
C ALA A 172 7.37 19.11 -4.58
N SER A 173 6.42 18.18 -4.72
CA SER A 173 5.51 17.77 -3.63
C SER A 173 6.02 16.59 -2.80
N THR A 174 7.13 15.94 -3.20
CA THR A 174 7.68 14.78 -2.51
C THR A 174 8.66 15.20 -1.42
N ASP A 175 8.45 14.72 -0.18
CA ASP A 175 9.50 14.77 0.83
C ASP A 175 10.52 13.64 0.57
N TRP A 176 11.65 13.99 -0.01
CA TRP A 176 12.69 13.04 -0.40
C TRP A 176 13.53 12.50 0.76
N ARG A 177 13.45 13.13 1.95
CA ARG A 177 14.31 12.78 3.11
C ARG A 177 14.13 11.34 3.58
N PRO A 178 12.87 10.83 3.77
CA PRO A 178 12.67 9.46 4.23
C PRO A 178 12.77 8.40 3.12
N ILE A 179 12.71 8.81 1.84
CA ILE A 179 12.53 7.89 0.71
C ILE A 179 13.66 6.87 0.58
N GLU A 180 14.92 7.28 0.78
CA GLU A 180 16.04 6.33 0.73
C GLU A 180 15.91 5.23 1.80
N GLN A 181 15.46 5.58 3.02
CA GLN A 181 15.27 4.61 4.09
C GLN A 181 14.13 3.64 3.76
N VAL A 182 13.04 4.15 3.18
CA VAL A 182 11.89 3.33 2.78
C VAL A 182 12.27 2.37 1.64
N ILE A 183 13.05 2.81 0.64
CA ILE A 183 13.57 1.91 -0.41
C ILE A 183 14.52 0.84 0.19
N ARG A 184 15.28 1.15 1.24
CA ARG A 184 16.08 0.14 1.96
C ARG A 184 15.19 -0.90 2.65
N VAL A 185 14.02 -0.51 3.15
CA VAL A 185 13.01 -1.49 3.62
C VAL A 185 12.55 -2.38 2.49
N ASP A 186 12.24 -1.84 1.28
CA ASP A 186 11.89 -2.67 0.12
C ASP A 186 12.97 -3.72 -0.21
N LEU A 187 14.26 -3.35 -0.09
CA LEU A 187 15.39 -4.26 -0.32
C LEU A 187 15.49 -5.36 0.73
N SER A 188 15.14 -5.08 1.98
CA SER A 188 15.29 -5.98 3.12
C SER A 188 14.02 -6.74 3.48
N VAL A 189 12.86 -6.33 2.95
CA VAL A 189 11.58 -6.93 3.29
C VAL A 189 11.52 -8.42 2.94
N ASP A 190 11.02 -9.21 3.88
CA ASP A 190 10.62 -10.60 3.68
C ASP A 190 9.38 -10.88 4.53
N VAL A 191 8.24 -11.05 3.87
CA VAL A 191 6.96 -11.29 4.55
C VAL A 191 6.46 -12.72 4.42
N ARG A 192 7.28 -13.64 3.92
CA ARG A 192 6.88 -15.04 3.69
C ARG A 192 6.45 -15.74 4.97
N GLU A 193 7.18 -15.54 6.07
CA GLU A 193 6.82 -16.11 7.38
C GLU A 193 5.55 -15.48 7.95
N TYR A 194 5.33 -14.17 7.74
CA TYR A 194 4.09 -13.50 8.10
C TYR A 194 2.92 -14.05 7.28
N ALA A 195 3.07 -14.12 5.96
CA ALA A 195 2.04 -14.62 5.05
C ALA A 195 1.59 -16.06 5.40
N ALA A 196 2.52 -16.93 5.79
CA ALA A 196 2.22 -18.29 6.21
C ALA A 196 1.35 -18.38 7.49
N ARG A 197 1.33 -17.32 8.31
CA ARG A 197 0.53 -17.27 9.55
C ARG A 197 -0.85 -16.63 9.37
N ILE A 198 -1.12 -16.01 8.22
CA ILE A 198 -2.39 -15.34 7.96
C ILE A 198 -3.52 -16.35 7.90
N LYS A 199 -4.59 -16.09 8.66
CA LYS A 199 -5.85 -16.83 8.62
C LYS A 199 -7.02 -15.93 8.23
N THR A 200 -6.78 -14.62 8.19
CA THR A 200 -7.74 -13.59 7.81
C THR A 200 -8.20 -13.78 6.38
N PRO A 201 -9.51 -13.69 6.07
CA PRO A 201 -9.99 -13.67 4.69
C PRO A 201 -9.19 -12.66 3.86
N THR A 202 -8.61 -13.11 2.74
CA THR A 202 -7.67 -12.31 1.96
C THR A 202 -8.09 -12.21 0.51
N LEU A 203 -7.98 -10.99 -0.05
CA LEU A 203 -8.09 -10.68 -1.47
C LEU A 203 -6.75 -10.19 -2.00
N LEU A 204 -6.26 -10.77 -3.07
CA LEU A 204 -5.15 -10.26 -3.87
C LEU A 204 -5.70 -9.49 -5.06
N ILE A 205 -5.28 -8.25 -5.24
CA ILE A 205 -5.59 -7.45 -6.42
C ILE A 205 -4.28 -7.22 -7.18
N THR A 206 -4.22 -7.73 -8.41
CA THR A 206 -3.07 -7.58 -9.29
C THR A 206 -3.39 -6.63 -10.44
N ALA A 207 -2.36 -6.05 -11.04
CA ALA A 207 -2.47 -5.20 -12.21
C ALA A 207 -1.83 -5.87 -13.42
N LYS A 208 -2.61 -6.07 -14.49
CA LYS A 208 -2.21 -6.82 -15.69
C LYS A 208 -0.92 -6.31 -16.33
N HIS A 209 -0.68 -5.01 -16.27
CA HIS A 209 0.45 -4.32 -16.92
C HIS A 209 1.48 -3.81 -15.90
N ASP A 210 1.47 -4.33 -14.67
CA ASP A 210 2.39 -3.94 -13.61
C ASP A 210 3.83 -4.36 -13.97
N GLN A 211 4.70 -3.37 -14.16
CA GLN A 211 6.12 -3.60 -14.40
C GLN A 211 6.99 -3.35 -13.16
N ILE A 212 6.41 -2.79 -12.10
CA ILE A 212 7.07 -2.63 -10.80
C ILE A 212 6.99 -3.94 -10.03
N VAL A 213 5.77 -4.45 -9.82
CA VAL A 213 5.50 -5.74 -9.19
C VAL A 213 4.62 -6.58 -10.12
N PRO A 214 5.19 -7.24 -11.12
CA PRO A 214 4.43 -8.13 -12.01
C PRO A 214 3.55 -9.13 -11.24
N PRO A 215 2.35 -9.48 -11.76
CA PRO A 215 1.37 -10.31 -11.07
C PRO A 215 1.93 -11.60 -10.46
N VAL A 216 2.90 -12.22 -11.11
CA VAL A 216 3.57 -13.45 -10.64
C VAL A 216 4.17 -13.33 -9.23
N TYR A 217 4.54 -12.10 -8.78
CA TYR A 217 5.07 -11.88 -7.44
C TYR A 217 4.01 -11.87 -6.35
N SER A 218 2.75 -11.61 -6.71
CA SER A 218 1.60 -11.71 -5.80
C SER A 218 1.04 -13.14 -5.74
N GLU A 219 1.24 -13.94 -6.79
CA GLU A 219 0.74 -15.30 -6.87
C GLU A 219 1.29 -16.16 -5.72
N ASN A 220 0.40 -16.90 -5.09
CA ASN A 220 0.73 -17.78 -3.97
C ASN A 220 1.30 -17.09 -2.71
N LEU A 221 1.28 -15.76 -2.60
CA LEU A 221 1.67 -15.09 -1.35
C LEU A 221 0.82 -15.55 -0.18
N VAL A 222 -0.52 -15.63 -0.40
CA VAL A 222 -1.48 -16.23 0.53
C VAL A 222 -2.27 -17.29 -0.25
N PRO A 223 -1.98 -18.59 -0.10
CA PRO A 223 -2.46 -19.65 -1.01
C PRO A 223 -3.98 -19.78 -1.15
N TYR A 224 -4.76 -19.37 -0.14
CA TYR A 224 -6.23 -19.44 -0.14
C TYR A 224 -6.89 -18.07 -0.45
N ALA A 225 -6.12 -17.07 -0.82
CA ALA A 225 -6.66 -15.75 -1.16
C ALA A 225 -7.49 -15.81 -2.44
N LYS A 226 -8.57 -15.03 -2.46
CA LYS A 226 -9.25 -14.72 -3.73
C LYS A 226 -8.36 -13.79 -4.55
N THR A 227 -8.43 -13.87 -5.88
CA THR A 227 -7.63 -12.99 -6.75
C THR A 227 -8.53 -12.27 -7.74
N VAL A 228 -8.25 -10.99 -7.94
CA VAL A 228 -8.84 -10.14 -8.98
C VAL A 228 -7.71 -9.45 -9.73
N GLU A 229 -7.71 -9.56 -11.06
CA GLU A 229 -6.78 -8.83 -11.92
C GLU A 229 -7.49 -7.62 -12.54
N LEU A 230 -6.89 -6.43 -12.43
CA LEU A 230 -7.37 -5.20 -13.05
C LEU A 230 -6.52 -4.84 -14.27
N ASN A 231 -7.16 -4.33 -15.30
CA ASN A 231 -6.49 -3.87 -16.52
C ASN A 231 -5.84 -2.50 -16.29
N SER A 232 -4.71 -2.48 -15.61
CA SER A 232 -3.99 -1.29 -15.11
C SER A 232 -2.50 -1.56 -15.04
N GLY A 233 -1.68 -0.52 -14.90
CA GLY A 233 -0.32 -0.58 -14.36
C GLY A 233 -0.32 -0.67 -12.83
N HIS A 234 0.87 -0.58 -12.22
CA HIS A 234 1.08 -0.65 -10.77
C HIS A 234 0.26 0.38 -9.98
N LEU A 235 0.09 1.59 -10.54
CA LEU A 235 -0.61 2.69 -9.90
C LEU A 235 -2.13 2.57 -10.11
N ILE A 236 -2.72 1.45 -9.70
CA ILE A 236 -4.14 1.11 -9.88
C ILE A 236 -5.04 2.22 -9.33
N PHE A 237 -4.68 2.82 -8.20
CA PHE A 237 -5.42 3.90 -7.56
C PHE A 237 -5.53 5.17 -8.42
N LEU A 238 -4.66 5.35 -9.41
CA LEU A 238 -4.74 6.43 -10.40
C LEU A 238 -5.51 6.02 -11.65
N GLU A 239 -5.24 4.82 -12.17
CA GLU A 239 -5.80 4.36 -13.44
C GLU A 239 -7.23 3.82 -13.32
N LYS A 240 -7.50 3.11 -12.21
CA LYS A 240 -8.73 2.33 -11.99
C LYS A 240 -9.31 2.51 -10.58
N PRO A 241 -9.47 3.76 -10.08
CA PRO A 241 -9.91 4.01 -8.70
C PRO A 241 -11.30 3.43 -8.40
N VAL A 242 -12.24 3.50 -9.34
CA VAL A 242 -13.62 3.01 -9.18
C VAL A 242 -13.65 1.49 -9.11
N GLU A 243 -12.96 0.82 -10.04
CA GLU A 243 -12.86 -0.64 -10.07
C GLU A 243 -12.15 -1.18 -8.82
N LEU A 244 -11.09 -0.50 -8.37
CA LEU A 244 -10.38 -0.83 -7.15
C LEU A 244 -11.28 -0.70 -5.91
N ALA A 245 -11.98 0.41 -5.76
CA ALA A 245 -12.91 0.65 -4.67
C ALA A 245 -14.05 -0.37 -4.67
N SER A 246 -14.61 -0.69 -5.84
CA SER A 246 -15.65 -1.71 -5.99
C SER A 246 -15.18 -3.10 -5.54
N ALA A 247 -13.97 -3.51 -5.91
CA ALA A 247 -13.38 -4.78 -5.48
C ALA A 247 -13.18 -4.82 -3.96
N ILE A 248 -12.67 -3.73 -3.36
CA ILE A 248 -12.50 -3.58 -1.91
C ILE A 248 -13.86 -3.70 -1.20
N LEU A 249 -14.86 -2.90 -1.59
CA LEU A 249 -16.19 -2.90 -0.95
C LEU A 249 -16.90 -4.25 -1.08
N SER A 250 -16.78 -4.90 -2.23
CA SER A 250 -17.40 -6.22 -2.47
C SER A 250 -16.78 -7.31 -1.59
N PHE A 251 -15.52 -7.16 -1.21
CA PHE A 251 -14.83 -8.13 -0.35
C PHE A 251 -14.99 -7.82 1.14
N CYS A 252 -14.95 -6.56 1.53
CA CYS A 252 -15.03 -6.06 2.91
C CYS A 252 -16.49 -5.90 3.41
N GLN A 253 -17.36 -6.88 3.17
CA GLN A 253 -18.78 -6.86 3.57
C GLN A 253 -18.99 -7.30 5.01
#